data_806aed0973638c1dd46273a7d37d7b31
#
_entry.id   806aed0973638c1dd46273a7d37d7b31
#
_cell.length_a   1.000
_cell.length_b   1.000
_cell.length_c   1.000
_cell.angle_alpha   90.00
_cell.angle_beta   90.00
_cell.angle_gamma   90.00
#
_symmetry.space_group_name_H-M   'P 1'
#
loop_
_entity.id
_entity.type
_entity.pdbx_description
1 polymer ?
#
loop_
_entity_poly.entity_id
_entity_poly.type
_entity_poly.pdbx_seq_one_letter_code
_entity_poly.pdbx_strand_id
1 'polypeptide(L)'
;MHRAKVAGILQPIESKILSENIPPSMRDEDDYWFGLTVRARVLVYSKERVTPDQLSTYEDLANRKWRGKIAVRSSSNIYNQSLMASIIASNGSRKALSWAKSIRKNMARAPRGSDRDQARAVAAGLADVAIMNTYYLGILANSPDAKDREVFKKVSVFFPNQNDRGTHINVLSLIHI
;
A
#
# COMPACT_ATOMS: atom_id res chain seq x y z
N MET A 1 -10.57 8.09 10.28
CA MET A 1 -11.84 7.89 11.02
C MET A 1 -11.65 8.10 12.52
N HIS A 2 -10.82 7.35 13.23
CA HIS A 2 -10.64 7.47 14.69
C HIS A 2 -10.46 8.91 15.20
N ARG A 3 -9.55 9.69 14.60
CA ARG A 3 -9.34 11.11 15.01
C ARG A 3 -10.58 11.99 14.85
N ALA A 4 -11.39 11.75 13.81
CA ALA A 4 -12.63 12.49 13.59
C ALA A 4 -13.71 12.08 14.60
N LYS A 5 -13.83 10.78 14.93
CA LYS A 5 -14.70 10.27 16.00
C LYS A 5 -14.33 10.90 17.34
N VAL A 6 -13.06 10.86 17.74
CA VAL A 6 -12.57 11.44 19.01
C VAL A 6 -12.79 12.96 19.08
N ALA A 7 -12.71 13.64 17.95
CA ALA A 7 -12.97 15.09 17.87
C ALA A 7 -14.48 15.45 17.85
N GLY A 8 -15.38 14.45 17.94
CA GLY A 8 -16.83 14.68 17.95
C GLY A 8 -17.40 15.23 16.65
N ILE A 9 -16.69 15.01 15.51
CA ILE A 9 -17.11 15.52 14.20
C ILE A 9 -18.11 14.57 13.53
N LEU A 10 -18.06 13.28 13.88
CA LEU A 10 -18.89 12.25 13.26
C LEU A 10 -20.16 12.00 14.06
N GLN A 11 -21.23 11.62 13.36
CA GLN A 11 -22.47 11.10 13.93
C GLN A 11 -22.59 9.59 13.60
N PRO A 12 -23.19 8.78 14.49
CA PRO A 12 -23.46 7.37 14.21
C PRO A 12 -24.47 7.23 13.06
N ILE A 13 -24.31 6.17 12.28
CA ILE A 13 -25.18 5.85 11.14
C ILE A 13 -25.99 4.60 11.49
N GLU A 14 -27.23 4.77 11.90
CA GLU A 14 -28.14 3.66 12.16
C GLU A 14 -28.65 3.07 10.84
N SER A 15 -28.09 1.96 10.41
CA SER A 15 -28.48 1.30 9.16
C SER A 15 -28.31 -0.22 9.25
N LYS A 16 -29.44 -0.92 9.30
CA LYS A 16 -29.48 -2.39 9.25
C LYS A 16 -28.80 -2.94 7.98
N ILE A 17 -28.99 -2.28 6.83
CA ILE A 17 -28.38 -2.70 5.56
C ILE A 17 -26.85 -2.65 5.64
N LEU A 18 -26.29 -1.56 6.19
CA LEU A 18 -24.84 -1.45 6.35
C LEU A 18 -24.29 -2.46 7.34
N SER A 19 -24.98 -2.64 8.47
CA SER A 19 -24.55 -3.55 9.53
C SER A 19 -24.60 -5.02 9.11
N GLU A 20 -25.55 -5.42 8.24
CA GLU A 20 -25.66 -6.78 7.71
C GLU A 20 -24.65 -7.06 6.57
N ASN A 21 -24.32 -6.05 5.78
CA ASN A 21 -23.48 -6.25 4.59
C ASN A 21 -21.99 -5.93 4.81
N ILE A 22 -21.63 -5.18 5.86
CA ILE A 22 -20.24 -4.81 6.12
C ILE A 22 -19.73 -5.56 7.35
N PRO A 23 -18.66 -6.38 7.20
CA PRO A 23 -18.11 -7.15 8.31
C PRO A 23 -17.70 -6.28 9.50
N PRO A 24 -17.83 -6.76 10.75
CA PRO A 24 -17.42 -6.01 11.95
C PRO A 24 -15.98 -5.49 11.91
N SER A 25 -15.06 -6.24 11.28
CA SER A 25 -13.66 -5.83 11.11
C SER A 25 -13.46 -4.63 10.17
N MET A 26 -14.50 -4.24 9.42
CA MET A 26 -14.46 -3.15 8.44
C MET A 26 -15.43 -2.01 8.79
N ARG A 27 -15.92 -1.94 10.02
CA ARG A 27 -16.76 -0.86 10.50
C ARG A 27 -16.41 -0.46 11.94
N ASP A 28 -16.90 0.67 12.36
CA ASP A 28 -16.80 1.12 13.73
C ASP A 28 -17.75 0.33 14.64
N GLU A 29 -17.36 0.01 15.86
CA GLU A 29 -18.20 -0.71 16.83
C GLU A 29 -19.45 0.08 17.25
N ASP A 30 -19.36 1.42 17.21
CA ASP A 30 -20.45 2.36 17.51
C ASP A 30 -21.04 3.02 16.25
N ASP A 31 -20.85 2.39 15.08
CA ASP A 31 -21.42 2.77 13.78
C ASP A 31 -21.06 4.19 13.26
N TYR A 32 -19.97 4.80 13.73
CA TYR A 32 -19.50 6.10 13.23
C TYR A 32 -18.92 6.08 11.82
N TRP A 33 -18.53 4.91 11.32
CA TRP A 33 -18.06 4.73 9.94
C TRP A 33 -18.22 3.30 9.45
N PHE A 34 -18.43 3.15 8.16
CA PHE A 34 -18.55 1.86 7.47
C PHE A 34 -17.58 1.79 6.28
N GLY A 35 -16.80 0.71 6.18
CA GLY A 35 -15.86 0.49 5.08
C GLY A 35 -16.59 0.08 3.82
N LEU A 36 -16.43 0.86 2.75
CA LEU A 36 -17.08 0.57 1.47
C LEU A 36 -16.14 -0.06 0.45
N THR A 37 -14.86 0.32 0.47
CA THR A 37 -13.87 -0.22 -0.44
C THR A 37 -12.52 -0.42 0.25
N VAL A 38 -11.74 -1.37 -0.25
CA VAL A 38 -10.39 -1.64 0.25
C VAL A 38 -9.35 -1.39 -0.83
N ARG A 39 -8.16 -1.01 -0.42
CA ARG A 39 -6.99 -0.84 -1.27
C ARG A 39 -5.85 -1.64 -0.67
N ALA A 40 -5.34 -2.64 -1.41
CA ALA A 40 -4.17 -3.36 -0.97
C ALA A 40 -2.89 -2.57 -1.27
N ARG A 41 -1.97 -2.53 -0.32
CA ARG A 41 -0.63 -1.95 -0.47
C ARG A 41 0.31 -3.04 -0.95
N VAL A 42 0.51 -3.15 -2.26
CA VAL A 42 1.21 -4.26 -2.92
C VAL A 42 2.64 -3.92 -3.29
N LEU A 43 3.41 -4.95 -3.67
CA LEU A 43 4.66 -4.79 -4.38
C LEU A 43 4.39 -4.85 -5.88
N VAL A 44 4.83 -3.83 -6.60
CA VAL A 44 4.84 -3.80 -8.06
C VAL A 44 6.26 -4.01 -8.52
N TYR A 45 6.49 -4.96 -9.40
CA TYR A 45 7.82 -5.37 -9.81
C TYR A 45 7.97 -5.43 -11.34
N SER A 46 9.19 -5.33 -11.81
CA SER A 46 9.54 -5.49 -13.22
C SER A 46 9.42 -6.95 -13.64
N LYS A 47 8.60 -7.26 -14.64
CA LYS A 47 8.47 -8.62 -15.22
C LYS A 47 9.77 -9.15 -15.81
N GLU A 48 10.66 -8.26 -16.23
CA GLU A 48 11.91 -8.59 -16.89
C GLU A 48 13.05 -8.88 -15.90
N ARG A 49 13.06 -8.20 -14.74
CA ARG A 49 14.19 -8.20 -13.79
C ARG A 49 13.93 -8.90 -12.47
N VAL A 50 12.68 -9.22 -12.17
CA VAL A 50 12.28 -9.86 -10.92
C VAL A 50 11.28 -10.96 -11.19
N THR A 51 11.50 -12.13 -10.59
CA THR A 51 10.56 -13.24 -10.60
C THR A 51 9.78 -13.32 -9.29
N PRO A 52 8.53 -13.83 -9.27
CA PRO A 52 7.69 -13.86 -8.06
C PRO A 52 8.31 -14.59 -6.86
N ASP A 53 9.12 -15.61 -7.12
CA ASP A 53 9.82 -16.40 -6.08
C ASP A 53 10.89 -15.60 -5.32
N GLN A 54 11.35 -14.49 -5.88
CA GLN A 54 12.27 -13.56 -5.21
C GLN A 54 11.55 -12.65 -4.21
N LEU A 55 10.21 -12.60 -4.24
CA LEU A 55 9.37 -11.74 -3.40
C LEU A 55 8.68 -12.56 -2.31
N SER A 56 8.49 -11.98 -1.13
CA SER A 56 7.80 -12.67 -0.02
C SER A 56 7.02 -11.71 0.88
N THR A 57 7.68 -10.93 1.68
CA THR A 57 7.10 -10.04 2.69
C THR A 57 7.57 -8.60 2.51
N TYR A 58 6.92 -7.64 3.18
CA TYR A 58 7.46 -6.28 3.27
C TYR A 58 8.82 -6.27 3.97
N GLU A 59 8.98 -7.17 4.94
CA GLU A 59 10.21 -7.30 5.73
C GLU A 59 11.39 -7.74 4.86
N ASP A 60 11.16 -8.60 3.88
CA ASP A 60 12.18 -9.07 2.93
C ASP A 60 12.76 -7.92 2.08
N LEU A 61 12.01 -6.85 1.86
CA LEU A 61 12.51 -5.66 1.16
C LEU A 61 13.66 -4.96 1.92
N ALA A 62 13.86 -5.26 3.21
CA ALA A 62 15.02 -4.81 3.97
C ALA A 62 16.30 -5.56 3.61
N ASN A 63 16.20 -6.68 2.89
CA ASN A 63 17.34 -7.49 2.48
C ASN A 63 18.24 -6.71 1.51
N ARG A 64 19.54 -6.95 1.62
CA ARG A 64 20.59 -6.30 0.83
C ARG A 64 20.48 -6.60 -0.69
N LYS A 65 19.84 -7.71 -1.08
CA LYS A 65 19.55 -8.04 -2.50
C LYS A 65 18.77 -6.94 -3.22
N TRP A 66 18.00 -6.12 -2.46
CA TRP A 66 17.20 -5.01 -2.98
C TRP A 66 17.91 -3.66 -2.99
N ARG A 67 19.21 -3.61 -2.70
CA ARG A 67 19.94 -2.35 -2.61
C ARG A 67 19.95 -1.59 -3.94
N GLY A 68 19.48 -0.33 -3.91
CA GLY A 68 19.34 0.51 -5.09
C GLY A 68 18.20 0.11 -6.03
N LYS A 69 17.25 -0.73 -5.57
CA LYS A 69 16.23 -1.36 -6.43
C LYS A 69 14.80 -1.01 -6.05
N ILE A 70 14.57 -0.29 -4.96
CA ILE A 70 13.23 0.00 -4.44
C ILE A 70 12.83 1.43 -4.79
N ALA A 71 11.62 1.61 -5.34
CA ALA A 71 10.97 2.90 -5.51
C ALA A 71 9.78 3.03 -4.54
N VAL A 72 9.73 4.14 -3.81
CA VAL A 72 8.62 4.48 -2.91
C VAL A 72 8.31 5.97 -2.99
N ARG A 73 7.07 6.34 -2.70
CA ARG A 73 6.69 7.74 -2.52
C ARG A 73 7.05 8.23 -1.11
N SER A 74 6.90 9.53 -0.86
CA SER A 74 7.23 10.15 0.42
C SER A 74 6.59 9.46 1.62
N SER A 75 7.32 9.41 2.75
CA SER A 75 6.83 8.96 4.06
C SER A 75 5.77 9.88 4.67
N SER A 76 5.61 11.11 4.16
CA SER A 76 4.49 12.00 4.53
C SER A 76 3.14 11.51 3.99
N ASN A 77 3.14 10.58 3.05
CA ASN A 77 1.92 10.03 2.47
C ASN A 77 1.22 9.07 3.43
N ILE A 78 -0.11 9.25 3.58
CA ILE A 78 -0.94 8.49 4.52
C ILE A 78 -0.86 6.97 4.31
N TYR A 79 -0.72 6.48 3.08
CA TYR A 79 -0.62 5.05 2.79
C TYR A 79 0.72 4.45 3.28
N ASN A 80 1.81 5.20 3.20
CA ASN A 80 3.11 4.77 3.74
C ASN A 80 3.13 4.85 5.26
N GLN A 81 2.45 5.85 5.86
CA GLN A 81 2.28 5.95 7.31
C GLN A 81 1.44 4.78 7.83
N SER A 82 0.34 4.44 7.16
CA SER A 82 -0.52 3.30 7.50
C SER A 82 0.25 1.97 7.40
N LEU A 83 1.01 1.75 6.33
CA LEU A 83 1.88 0.56 6.22
C LEU A 83 2.91 0.51 7.35
N MET A 84 3.55 1.64 7.67
CA MET A 84 4.51 1.70 8.78
C MET A 84 3.86 1.38 10.13
N ALA A 85 2.64 1.89 10.37
CA ALA A 85 1.86 1.55 11.56
C ALA A 85 1.55 0.05 11.64
N SER A 86 1.18 -0.57 10.53
CA SER A 86 0.97 -2.02 10.44
C SER A 86 2.25 -2.83 10.78
N ILE A 87 3.41 -2.41 10.27
CA ILE A 87 4.69 -3.05 10.57
C ILE A 87 5.07 -2.87 12.05
N ILE A 88 4.78 -1.69 12.64
CA ILE A 88 4.98 -1.46 14.07
C ILE A 88 4.10 -2.38 14.91
N ALA A 89 2.82 -2.49 14.56
CA ALA A 89 1.88 -3.33 15.27
C ALA A 89 2.28 -4.82 15.24
N SER A 90 2.79 -5.30 14.11
CA SER A 90 3.17 -6.70 13.94
C SER A 90 4.55 -7.04 14.50
N ASN A 91 5.52 -6.13 14.40
CA ASN A 91 6.93 -6.43 14.66
C ASN A 91 7.52 -5.64 15.83
N GLY A 92 6.78 -4.64 16.35
CA GLY A 92 7.25 -3.69 17.36
C GLY A 92 8.12 -2.57 16.77
N SER A 93 8.18 -1.43 17.49
CA SER A 93 8.81 -0.19 17.02
C SER A 93 10.29 -0.33 16.66
N ARG A 94 11.05 -1.14 17.42
CA ARG A 94 12.49 -1.33 17.18
C ARG A 94 12.76 -2.02 15.85
N LYS A 95 12.04 -3.12 15.54
CA LYS A 95 12.19 -3.84 14.27
C LYS A 95 11.67 -3.01 13.10
N ALA A 96 10.55 -2.31 13.27
CA ALA A 96 9.99 -1.41 12.27
C ALA A 96 10.96 -0.27 11.91
N LEU A 97 11.61 0.33 12.90
CA LEU A 97 12.64 1.35 12.66
C LEU A 97 13.84 0.79 11.89
N SER A 98 14.32 -0.41 12.25
CA SER A 98 15.40 -1.10 11.53
C SER A 98 15.00 -1.36 10.06
N TRP A 99 13.77 -1.85 9.84
CA TRP A 99 13.22 -2.05 8.51
C TRP A 99 13.20 -0.74 7.69
N ALA A 100 12.67 0.34 8.26
CA ALA A 100 12.61 1.65 7.58
C ALA A 100 14.01 2.18 7.20
N LYS A 101 15.00 2.01 8.09
CA LYS A 101 16.40 2.37 7.80
C LYS A 101 16.96 1.53 6.64
N SER A 102 16.63 0.25 6.58
CA SER A 102 17.07 -0.65 5.51
C SER A 102 16.38 -0.33 4.18
N ILE A 103 15.05 -0.08 4.18
CA ILE A 103 14.34 0.40 3.01
C ILE A 103 14.99 1.67 2.45
N ARG A 104 15.30 2.65 3.31
CA ARG A 104 15.98 3.88 2.87
C ARG A 104 17.30 3.59 2.16
N LYS A 105 18.09 2.63 2.66
CA LYS A 105 19.36 2.22 2.02
C LYS A 105 19.13 1.48 0.69
N ASN A 106 17.99 0.82 0.54
CA ASN A 106 17.63 0.02 -0.62
C ASN A 106 16.89 0.82 -1.70
N MET A 107 16.55 2.10 -1.42
CA MET A 107 15.92 2.96 -2.41
C MET A 107 16.83 3.23 -3.60
N ALA A 108 16.26 3.14 -4.81
CA ALA A 108 16.92 3.48 -6.08
C ALA A 108 17.12 4.99 -6.23
N ARG A 109 16.26 5.78 -5.58
CA ARG A 109 16.28 7.24 -5.60
C ARG A 109 15.60 7.83 -4.36
N ALA A 110 15.77 9.11 -4.13
CA ALA A 110 14.99 9.82 -3.11
C ALA A 110 13.48 9.68 -3.38
N PRO A 111 12.65 9.51 -2.32
CA PRO A 111 11.20 9.39 -2.45
C PRO A 111 10.59 10.61 -3.12
N ARG A 112 9.83 10.41 -4.20
CA ARG A 112 9.15 11.49 -4.94
C ARG A 112 7.97 10.97 -5.76
N GLY A 113 7.05 11.85 -6.10
CA GLY A 113 5.91 11.56 -6.98
C GLY A 113 4.81 10.72 -6.34
N SER A 114 3.85 10.34 -7.15
CA SER A 114 2.70 9.51 -6.81
C SER A 114 3.01 8.00 -6.90
N ASP A 115 2.05 7.16 -6.56
CA ASP A 115 2.19 5.69 -6.76
C ASP A 115 2.39 5.34 -8.24
N ARG A 116 1.73 6.04 -9.18
CA ARG A 116 1.94 5.84 -10.64
C ARG A 116 3.38 6.14 -11.05
N ASP A 117 4.02 7.15 -10.44
CA ASP A 117 5.41 7.48 -10.73
C ASP A 117 6.38 6.43 -10.21
N GLN A 118 5.99 5.65 -9.21
CA GLN A 118 6.78 4.50 -8.77
C GLN A 118 6.69 3.36 -9.80
N ALA A 119 5.50 3.05 -10.33
CA ALA A 119 5.34 2.06 -11.41
C ALA A 119 6.12 2.48 -12.68
N ARG A 120 6.05 3.76 -13.05
CA ARG A 120 6.85 4.30 -14.18
C ARG A 120 8.35 4.16 -13.94
N ALA A 121 8.82 4.38 -12.71
CA ALA A 121 10.24 4.18 -12.35
C ALA A 121 10.67 2.72 -12.51
N VAL A 122 9.82 1.76 -12.12
CA VAL A 122 10.08 0.32 -12.34
C VAL A 122 10.08 -0.01 -13.84
N ALA A 123 9.09 0.44 -14.59
CA ALA A 123 9.01 0.18 -16.03
C ALA A 123 10.18 0.79 -16.83
N ALA A 124 10.74 1.91 -16.34
CA ALA A 124 11.89 2.59 -16.92
C ALA A 124 13.25 2.02 -16.49
N GLY A 125 13.29 0.99 -15.64
CA GLY A 125 14.55 0.40 -15.17
C GLY A 125 15.26 1.14 -14.06
N LEU A 126 14.66 2.20 -13.48
CA LEU A 126 15.23 2.95 -12.37
C LEU A 126 15.12 2.21 -11.02
N ALA A 127 14.18 1.28 -10.91
CA ALA A 127 13.98 0.41 -9.77
C ALA A 127 13.47 -0.94 -10.25
N ASP A 128 13.61 -1.97 -9.44
CA ASP A 128 13.09 -3.30 -9.76
C ASP A 128 11.75 -3.57 -9.09
N VAL A 129 11.52 -2.96 -7.91
CA VAL A 129 10.31 -3.13 -7.09
C VAL A 129 9.82 -1.76 -6.59
N ALA A 130 8.50 -1.60 -6.49
CA ALA A 130 7.86 -0.44 -5.89
C ALA A 130 6.77 -0.86 -4.91
N ILE A 131 6.53 -0.04 -3.88
CA ILE A 131 5.39 -0.18 -2.96
C ILE A 131 4.31 0.80 -3.40
N MET A 132 3.12 0.30 -3.77
CA MET A 132 2.00 1.13 -4.22
C MET A 132 0.64 0.47 -3.98
N ASN A 133 -0.44 1.22 -4.15
CA ASN A 133 -1.79 0.67 -4.06
C ASN A 133 -2.22 -0.01 -5.37
N THR A 134 -2.94 -1.13 -5.24
CA THR A 134 -3.40 -1.97 -6.38
C THR A 134 -4.14 -1.21 -7.46
N TYR A 135 -5.09 -0.33 -7.09
CA TYR A 135 -5.97 0.34 -8.05
C TYR A 135 -5.25 1.22 -9.05
N TYR A 136 -4.04 1.71 -8.73
CA TYR A 136 -3.25 2.48 -9.69
C TYR A 136 -2.80 1.67 -10.90
N LEU A 137 -2.65 0.34 -10.76
CA LEU A 137 -2.39 -0.52 -11.92
C LEU A 137 -3.59 -0.60 -12.86
N GLY A 138 -4.80 -0.67 -12.31
CA GLY A 138 -6.03 -0.57 -13.10
C GLY A 138 -6.14 0.74 -13.86
N ILE A 139 -5.75 1.87 -13.22
CA ILE A 139 -5.69 3.18 -13.87
C ILE A 139 -4.67 3.20 -15.01
N LEU A 140 -3.47 2.62 -14.82
CA LEU A 140 -2.46 2.54 -15.86
C LEU A 140 -2.91 1.65 -17.03
N ALA A 141 -3.55 0.51 -16.73
CA ALA A 141 -4.05 -0.42 -17.75
C ALA A 141 -5.10 0.20 -18.67
N ASN A 142 -5.99 1.03 -18.10
CA ASN A 142 -7.11 1.65 -18.80
C ASN A 142 -6.86 3.14 -19.13
N SER A 143 -5.62 3.60 -19.03
CA SER A 143 -5.27 4.99 -19.34
C SER A 143 -5.48 5.30 -20.83
N PRO A 144 -6.03 6.47 -21.18
CA PRO A 144 -6.03 6.93 -22.58
C PRO A 144 -4.62 7.16 -23.12
N ASP A 145 -3.63 7.46 -22.26
CA ASP A 145 -2.23 7.60 -22.64
C ASP A 145 -1.58 6.25 -22.92
N ALA A 146 -1.10 6.05 -24.14
CA ALA A 146 -0.38 4.85 -24.56
C ALA A 146 0.87 4.57 -23.70
N LYS A 147 1.56 5.63 -23.24
CA LYS A 147 2.75 5.48 -22.37
C LYS A 147 2.39 4.83 -21.03
N ASP A 148 1.26 5.15 -20.43
CA ASP A 148 0.80 4.52 -19.19
C ASP A 148 0.44 3.04 -19.41
N ARG A 149 -0.21 2.71 -20.54
CA ARG A 149 -0.48 1.30 -20.89
C ARG A 149 0.79 0.49 -21.12
N GLU A 150 1.83 1.09 -21.69
CA GLU A 150 3.13 0.44 -21.81
C GLU A 150 3.82 0.19 -20.45
N VAL A 151 3.67 1.11 -19.50
CA VAL A 151 4.11 0.89 -18.11
C VAL A 151 3.43 -0.35 -17.52
N PHE A 152 2.11 -0.47 -17.67
CA PHE A 152 1.35 -1.63 -17.17
C PHE A 152 1.84 -2.95 -17.77
N LYS A 153 2.16 -2.99 -19.05
CA LYS A 153 2.67 -4.20 -19.72
C LYS A 153 4.00 -4.69 -19.13
N LYS A 154 4.86 -3.76 -18.69
CA LYS A 154 6.21 -4.06 -18.16
C LYS A 154 6.26 -4.45 -16.69
N VAL A 155 5.20 -4.18 -15.94
CA VAL A 155 5.15 -4.44 -14.49
C VAL A 155 4.12 -5.50 -14.15
N SER A 156 4.27 -6.11 -12.97
CA SER A 156 3.30 -7.03 -12.40
C SER A 156 3.11 -6.76 -10.91
N VAL A 157 2.12 -7.39 -10.30
CA VAL A 157 1.77 -7.21 -8.90
C VAL A 157 2.10 -8.47 -8.10
N PHE A 158 2.58 -8.25 -6.87
CA PHE A 158 2.77 -9.28 -5.87
C PHE A 158 2.12 -8.84 -4.56
N PHE A 159 1.34 -9.73 -3.95
CA PHE A 159 0.70 -9.51 -2.66
C PHE A 159 1.61 -10.06 -1.56
N PRO A 160 2.33 -9.21 -0.79
CA PRO A 160 3.27 -9.70 0.23
C PRO A 160 2.56 -10.26 1.45
N ASN A 161 3.31 -11.02 2.26
CA ASN A 161 2.89 -11.57 3.56
C ASN A 161 1.71 -12.56 3.51
N GLN A 162 1.49 -13.27 2.39
CA GLN A 162 0.35 -14.18 2.24
C GLN A 162 0.40 -15.40 3.17
N ASN A 163 1.59 -15.80 3.62
CA ASN A 163 1.78 -16.93 4.53
C ASN A 163 1.80 -16.51 6.02
N ASP A 164 1.49 -15.24 6.31
CA ASP A 164 1.38 -14.73 7.69
C ASP A 164 0.16 -13.80 7.86
N ARG A 165 0.35 -12.52 8.12
CA ARG A 165 -0.73 -11.54 8.38
C ARG A 165 -1.45 -11.00 7.14
N GLY A 166 -1.07 -11.42 5.96
CA GLY A 166 -1.61 -10.92 4.71
C GLY A 166 -1.08 -9.54 4.29
N THR A 167 -1.46 -9.14 3.08
CA THR A 167 -1.12 -7.83 2.54
C THR A 167 -1.86 -6.73 3.29
N HIS A 168 -1.15 -5.66 3.67
CA HIS A 168 -1.76 -4.49 4.30
C HIS A 168 -2.82 -3.84 3.40
N ILE A 169 -3.97 -3.54 3.98
CA ILE A 169 -5.08 -2.85 3.30
C ILE A 169 -5.36 -1.50 3.94
N ASN A 170 -5.89 -0.59 3.14
CA ASN A 170 -6.48 0.67 3.59
C ASN A 170 -7.96 0.67 3.21
N VAL A 171 -8.81 1.06 4.15
CA VAL A 171 -10.26 1.13 3.98
C VAL A 171 -10.67 2.54 3.60
N LEU A 172 -11.55 2.68 2.61
CA LEU A 172 -12.30 3.91 2.34
C LEU A 172 -13.69 3.75 2.93
N SER A 173 -14.09 4.70 3.76
CA SER A 173 -15.30 4.58 4.58
C SER A 173 -16.36 5.59 4.15
N LEU A 174 -17.62 5.22 4.39
CA LEU A 174 -18.76 6.12 4.51
C LEU A 174 -18.74 6.70 5.94
N ILE A 175 -19.02 7.99 6.06
CA ILE A 175 -19.18 8.72 7.32
C ILE A 175 -20.37 9.66 7.21
N HIS A 176 -20.95 10.00 8.36
CA HIS A 176 -21.94 11.07 8.53
C HIS A 176 -21.33 12.17 9.40
N ILE A 177 -21.44 13.43 8.98
CA ILE A 177 -20.92 14.61 9.67
C ILE A 177 -22.07 15.46 10.15
#